data_3a66aaa30b8022a691460014371ddecf
#
_entry.id   3a66aaa30b8022a691460014371ddecf
#
_cell.length_a   1.000
_cell.length_b   1.000
_cell.length_c   1.000
_cell.angle_alpha   90.00
_cell.angle_beta   90.00
_cell.angle_gamma   90.00
#
_symmetry.space_group_name_H-M   'P 1'
#
loop_
_entity.id
_entity.type
_entity.pdbx_description
1 polymer ?
#
loop_
_entity_poly.entity_id
_entity_poly.type
_entity_poly.pdbx_seq_one_letter_code
_entity_poly.pdbx_strand_id
1 'polypeptide(L)'
;SRRRIWNRLQEASAAEADFTVPPETDPVARGWLQLGALLEAYGRNPFQLQASLLDWRARNPSHPASGEVLETALATYRDLNEYPRRVALLLPLTGRLAAASSAVRDGFIAAYYQQTEQRPGVRIYDSNRLGAAAAWEQAAADGADFIVGPLSKDEVEMLRSVSGGVPTLALNEVPQG
;
A
#
# COMPACT_ATOMS: atom_id res chain seq x y z
N SER A 1 -2.95 1.81 27.86
CA SER A 1 -3.09 0.50 27.22
C SER A 1 -2.18 0.42 26.00
N ARG A 2 -1.68 -0.79 25.68
CA ARG A 2 -0.75 -1.06 24.54
C ARG A 2 -1.29 -0.52 23.21
N ARG A 3 -2.60 -0.69 22.94
CA ARG A 3 -3.27 -0.12 21.75
C ARG A 3 -3.19 1.41 21.68
N ARG A 4 -3.23 2.12 22.82
CA ARG A 4 -3.09 3.58 22.84
C ARG A 4 -1.68 4.02 22.45
N ILE A 5 -0.65 3.27 22.84
CA ILE A 5 0.74 3.57 22.48
C ILE A 5 0.91 3.36 20.97
N TRP A 6 0.40 2.26 20.43
CA TRP A 6 0.44 1.98 18.98
C TRP A 6 -0.26 3.06 18.16
N ASN A 7 -1.49 3.43 18.51
CA ASN A 7 -2.21 4.49 17.82
C ASN A 7 -1.47 5.84 17.88
N ARG A 8 -0.87 6.18 19.05
CA ARG A 8 -0.05 7.38 19.16
C ARG A 8 1.22 7.33 18.32
N LEU A 9 1.85 6.17 18.16
CA LEU A 9 3.00 6.00 17.27
C LEU A 9 2.59 6.19 15.80
N GLN A 10 1.44 5.69 15.39
CA GLN A 10 0.91 5.93 14.04
C GLN A 10 0.58 7.41 13.80
N GLU A 11 0.02 8.10 14.80
CA GLU A 11 -0.24 9.54 14.74
C GLU A 11 1.04 10.37 14.74
N ALA A 12 2.07 9.97 15.51
CA ALA A 12 3.35 10.66 15.62
C ALA A 12 4.25 10.45 14.39
N SER A 13 4.13 9.31 13.68
CA SER A 13 4.87 9.08 12.44
C SER A 13 4.41 10.01 11.29
N ALA A 14 3.26 10.64 11.45
CA ALA A 14 2.79 11.69 10.54
C ALA A 14 3.41 13.09 10.84
N ALA A 15 4.09 13.25 11.97
CA ALA A 15 4.75 14.49 12.38
C ALA A 15 6.24 14.20 12.57
N GLU A 16 7.08 14.58 11.61
CA GLU A 16 8.55 14.49 11.61
C GLU A 16 9.19 14.47 13.01
N ALA A 17 9.41 13.29 13.57
CA ALA A 17 10.10 13.12 14.85
C ALA A 17 11.41 12.35 14.65
N ASP A 18 12.51 13.00 14.89
CA ASP A 18 13.87 12.41 14.89
C ASP A 18 14.02 11.49 16.12
N PHE A 19 13.77 10.18 15.94
CA PHE A 19 13.85 9.18 17.00
C PHE A 19 15.28 8.66 17.22
N THR A 20 16.15 9.47 17.75
CA THR A 20 17.43 9.01 18.33
C THR A 20 17.18 8.32 19.67
N VAL A 21 17.34 7.00 19.72
CA VAL A 21 17.15 6.19 20.94
C VAL A 21 18.39 6.30 21.83
N PRO A 22 18.32 6.90 23.03
CA PRO A 22 19.45 6.93 23.96
C PRO A 22 19.91 5.51 24.34
N PRO A 23 21.22 5.27 24.52
CA PRO A 23 21.78 3.94 24.79
C PRO A 23 21.31 3.32 26.12
N GLU A 24 20.90 4.14 27.09
CA GLU A 24 20.41 3.70 28.42
C GLU A 24 18.87 3.52 28.47
N THR A 25 18.18 3.54 27.33
CA THR A 25 16.72 3.40 27.30
C THR A 25 16.29 1.99 27.71
N ASP A 26 15.28 1.89 28.57
CA ASP A 26 14.64 0.63 28.94
C ASP A 26 14.31 -0.21 27.69
N PRO A 27 14.60 -1.54 27.72
CA PRO A 27 14.38 -2.42 26.54
C PRO A 27 12.97 -2.35 25.95
N VAL A 28 11.94 -2.19 26.80
CA VAL A 28 10.55 -2.07 26.33
C VAL A 28 10.32 -0.71 25.66
N ALA A 29 10.82 0.37 26.25
CA ALA A 29 10.74 1.70 25.64
C ALA A 29 11.50 1.76 24.31
N ARG A 30 12.68 1.13 24.26
CA ARG A 30 13.48 1.02 23.03
C ARG A 30 12.71 0.29 21.93
N GLY A 31 12.05 -0.81 22.24
CA GLY A 31 11.23 -1.56 21.29
C GLY A 31 10.10 -0.73 20.71
N TRP A 32 9.41 0.08 21.52
CA TRP A 32 8.37 1.00 21.02
C TRP A 32 8.94 2.09 20.12
N LEU A 33 10.09 2.67 20.44
CA LEU A 33 10.77 3.66 19.59
C LEU A 33 11.20 3.05 18.25
N GLN A 34 11.72 1.82 18.25
CA GLN A 34 12.03 1.10 17.00
C GLN A 34 10.80 0.89 16.13
N LEU A 35 9.66 0.51 16.72
CA LEU A 35 8.40 0.39 15.97
C LEU A 35 7.94 1.72 15.39
N GLY A 36 8.09 2.82 16.14
CA GLY A 36 7.82 4.17 15.64
C GLY A 36 8.68 4.52 14.43
N ALA A 37 10.00 4.27 14.52
CA ALA A 37 10.93 4.49 13.41
C ALA A 37 10.62 3.64 12.16
N LEU A 38 10.15 2.39 12.33
CA LEU A 38 9.72 1.55 11.22
C LEU A 38 8.46 2.10 10.54
N LEU A 39 7.49 2.61 11.32
CA LEU A 39 6.30 3.26 10.78
C LEU A 39 6.64 4.54 10.02
N GLU A 40 7.56 5.34 10.52
CA GLU A 40 8.03 6.54 9.85
C GLU A 40 8.75 6.21 8.54
N ALA A 41 9.71 5.28 8.58
CA ALA A 41 10.51 4.92 7.42
C ALA A 41 9.70 4.21 6.31
N TYR A 42 8.76 3.36 6.69
CA TYR A 42 8.09 2.44 5.77
C TYR A 42 6.57 2.53 5.77
N GLY A 43 5.95 3.43 6.53
CA GLY A 43 4.49 3.53 6.64
C GLY A 43 3.76 3.75 5.32
N ARG A 44 4.45 4.32 4.32
CA ARG A 44 3.95 4.50 2.96
C ARG A 44 4.21 3.30 2.03
N ASN A 45 4.98 2.30 2.48
CA ASN A 45 5.27 1.08 1.74
C ASN A 45 4.83 -0.14 2.56
N PRO A 46 3.59 -0.60 2.40
CA PRO A 46 3.02 -1.66 3.23
C PRO A 46 3.77 -2.98 3.15
N PHE A 47 4.35 -3.31 2.00
CA PHE A 47 5.13 -4.56 1.84
C PHE A 47 6.42 -4.51 2.65
N GLN A 48 7.14 -3.40 2.58
CA GLN A 48 8.39 -3.22 3.31
C GLN A 48 8.14 -3.07 4.81
N LEU A 49 7.09 -2.36 5.19
CA LEU A 49 6.66 -2.25 6.59
C LEU A 49 6.33 -3.60 7.18
N GLN A 50 5.56 -4.43 6.49
CA GLN A 50 5.22 -5.77 6.95
C GLN A 50 6.47 -6.64 7.15
N ALA A 51 7.38 -6.67 6.17
CA ALA A 51 8.64 -7.42 6.28
C ALA A 51 9.47 -6.94 7.49
N SER A 52 9.56 -5.62 7.68
CA SER A 52 10.29 -5.01 8.80
C SER A 52 9.64 -5.30 10.15
N LEU A 53 8.31 -5.32 10.23
CA LEU A 53 7.57 -5.67 11.46
C LEU A 53 7.75 -7.15 11.82
N LEU A 54 7.76 -8.05 10.85
CA LEU A 54 8.01 -9.48 11.07
C LEU A 54 9.44 -9.72 11.59
N ASP A 55 10.43 -9.08 10.97
CA ASP A 55 11.83 -9.13 11.38
C ASP A 55 12.03 -8.52 12.78
N TRP A 56 11.40 -7.40 13.07
CA TRP A 56 11.42 -6.80 14.40
C TRP A 56 10.80 -7.75 15.44
N ARG A 57 9.68 -8.41 15.14
CA ARG A 57 9.03 -9.39 16.03
C ARG A 57 9.95 -10.58 16.31
N ALA A 58 10.64 -11.08 15.30
CA ALA A 58 11.58 -12.19 15.45
C ALA A 58 12.75 -11.83 16.40
N ARG A 59 13.22 -10.59 16.35
CA ARG A 59 14.29 -10.08 17.24
C ARG A 59 13.81 -9.71 18.65
N ASN A 60 12.52 -9.47 18.83
CA ASN A 60 11.92 -9.02 20.10
C ASN A 60 10.74 -9.91 20.54
N PRO A 61 10.89 -11.25 20.67
CA PRO A 61 9.77 -12.15 20.90
C PRO A 61 9.07 -11.92 22.23
N SER A 62 9.77 -11.45 23.27
CA SER A 62 9.24 -11.18 24.61
C SER A 62 8.70 -9.76 24.79
N HIS A 63 8.78 -8.91 23.76
CA HIS A 63 8.31 -7.53 23.87
C HIS A 63 6.79 -7.46 23.93
N PRO A 64 6.20 -6.56 24.76
CA PRO A 64 4.73 -6.44 24.90
C PRO A 64 3.96 -6.17 23.60
N ALA A 65 4.62 -5.58 22.59
CA ALA A 65 4.02 -5.34 21.28
C ALA A 65 4.02 -6.58 20.36
N SER A 66 4.89 -7.58 20.62
CA SER A 66 5.07 -8.74 19.74
C SER A 66 3.87 -9.70 19.70
N GLY A 67 2.93 -9.56 20.61
CA GLY A 67 1.64 -10.28 20.64
C GLY A 67 0.54 -9.53 19.88
N GLU A 68 -0.60 -9.36 20.55
CA GLU A 68 -1.87 -8.83 20.00
C GLU A 68 -1.71 -7.53 19.17
N VAL A 69 -0.82 -6.61 19.58
CA VAL A 69 -0.64 -5.32 18.88
C VAL A 69 -0.09 -5.54 17.48
N LEU A 70 1.01 -6.32 17.40
CA LEU A 70 1.66 -6.57 16.13
C LEU A 70 0.85 -7.53 15.25
N GLU A 71 0.15 -8.49 15.85
CA GLU A 71 -0.78 -9.36 15.11
C GLU A 71 -1.91 -8.58 14.46
N THR A 72 -2.49 -7.60 15.19
CA THR A 72 -3.52 -6.72 14.64
C THR A 72 -2.96 -5.84 13.51
N ALA A 73 -1.74 -5.29 13.69
CA ALA A 73 -1.09 -4.52 12.65
C ALA A 73 -0.79 -5.37 11.40
N LEU A 74 -0.22 -6.57 11.59
CA LEU A 74 0.11 -7.48 10.49
C LEU A 74 -1.12 -8.05 9.79
N ALA A 75 -2.24 -8.24 10.49
CA ALA A 75 -3.50 -8.67 9.88
C ALA A 75 -3.98 -7.69 8.81
N THR A 76 -3.78 -6.39 9.03
CA THR A 76 -4.12 -5.35 8.06
C THR A 76 -3.34 -5.51 6.74
N TYR A 77 -2.14 -6.09 6.79
CA TYR A 77 -1.27 -6.28 5.62
C TYR A 77 -1.28 -7.72 5.09
N ARG A 78 -1.98 -8.65 5.75
CA ARG A 78 -2.02 -10.07 5.36
C ARG A 78 -2.59 -10.26 3.97
N ASP A 79 -3.65 -9.52 3.66
CA ASP A 79 -4.35 -9.60 2.39
C ASP A 79 -3.50 -9.02 1.22
N LEU A 80 -2.54 -8.15 1.53
CA LEU A 80 -1.59 -7.62 0.54
C LEU A 80 -0.51 -8.64 0.12
N ASN A 81 -0.30 -9.70 0.89
CA ASN A 81 0.65 -10.79 0.58
C ASN A 81 0.01 -11.95 -0.20
N GLU A 82 -1.29 -11.99 -0.31
CA GLU A 82 -1.91 -12.88 -1.26
C GLU A 82 -1.69 -12.30 -2.66
N TYR A 83 -1.00 -13.06 -3.51
CA TYR A 83 -0.87 -12.69 -4.92
C TYR A 83 -2.26 -12.47 -5.51
N PRO A 84 -2.55 -11.31 -6.09
CA PRO A 84 -3.85 -11.05 -6.67
C PRO A 84 -4.13 -12.06 -7.78
N ARG A 85 -5.34 -12.56 -7.82
CA ARG A 85 -5.78 -13.49 -8.86
C ARG A 85 -6.27 -12.75 -10.10
N ARG A 86 -6.80 -11.54 -9.92
CA ARG A 86 -7.34 -10.68 -10.98
C ARG A 86 -6.92 -9.24 -10.77
N VAL A 87 -6.04 -8.76 -11.64
CA VAL A 87 -5.56 -7.39 -11.63
C VAL A 87 -6.31 -6.57 -12.69
N ALA A 88 -6.84 -5.43 -12.30
CA ALA A 88 -7.34 -4.43 -13.21
C ALA A 88 -6.28 -3.34 -13.43
N LEU A 89 -6.01 -3.01 -14.68
CA LEU A 89 -5.13 -1.91 -15.05
C LEU A 89 -5.99 -0.74 -15.55
N LEU A 90 -6.11 0.32 -14.74
CA LEU A 90 -6.86 1.54 -15.06
C LEU A 90 -5.93 2.58 -15.66
N LEU A 91 -6.08 2.85 -16.95
CA LEU A 91 -5.24 3.80 -17.66
C LEU A 91 -6.07 4.67 -18.60
N PRO A 92 -5.78 5.97 -18.73
CA PRO A 92 -6.37 6.84 -19.77
C PRO A 92 -5.76 6.51 -21.14
N LEU A 93 -6.25 5.43 -21.77
CA LEU A 93 -5.72 4.91 -23.05
C LEU A 93 -6.10 5.77 -24.25
N THR A 94 -7.02 6.69 -24.08
CA THR A 94 -7.44 7.69 -25.06
C THR A 94 -7.12 9.10 -24.56
N GLY A 95 -7.17 10.08 -25.46
CA GLY A 95 -6.94 11.49 -25.11
C GLY A 95 -5.46 11.85 -24.92
N ARG A 96 -5.22 12.92 -24.14
CA ARG A 96 -3.90 13.56 -23.98
C ARG A 96 -2.82 12.64 -23.39
N LEU A 97 -3.19 11.72 -22.54
CA LEU A 97 -2.25 10.81 -21.86
C LEU A 97 -2.08 9.45 -22.56
N ALA A 98 -2.71 9.24 -23.71
CA ALA A 98 -2.73 7.96 -24.42
C ALA A 98 -1.33 7.37 -24.66
N ALA A 99 -0.37 8.19 -25.06
CA ALA A 99 1.01 7.73 -25.31
C ALA A 99 1.71 7.27 -24.03
N ALA A 100 1.58 8.05 -22.92
CA ALA A 100 2.15 7.68 -21.63
C ALA A 100 1.48 6.41 -21.07
N SER A 101 0.17 6.31 -21.18
CA SER A 101 -0.61 5.14 -20.77
C SER A 101 -0.25 3.88 -21.55
N SER A 102 0.00 4.01 -22.84
CA SER A 102 0.48 2.89 -23.65
C SER A 102 1.85 2.40 -23.21
N ALA A 103 2.78 3.32 -22.92
CA ALA A 103 4.11 2.95 -22.41
C ALA A 103 4.02 2.24 -21.05
N VAL A 104 3.17 2.72 -20.14
CA VAL A 104 2.92 2.06 -18.84
C VAL A 104 2.31 0.68 -19.03
N ARG A 105 1.29 0.55 -19.88
CA ARG A 105 0.67 -0.72 -20.21
C ARG A 105 1.69 -1.71 -20.77
N ASP A 106 2.48 -1.29 -21.73
CA ASP A 106 3.44 -2.16 -22.42
C ASP A 106 4.56 -2.61 -21.45
N GLY A 107 5.03 -1.70 -20.57
CA GLY A 107 5.97 -2.04 -19.50
C GLY A 107 5.38 -3.03 -18.48
N PHE A 108 4.13 -2.81 -18.09
CA PHE A 108 3.41 -3.74 -17.20
C PHE A 108 3.27 -5.13 -17.83
N ILE A 109 2.83 -5.21 -19.08
CA ILE A 109 2.66 -6.47 -19.81
C ILE A 109 4.01 -7.18 -20.02
N ALA A 110 5.07 -6.42 -20.32
CA ALA A 110 6.42 -6.99 -20.44
C ALA A 110 6.87 -7.64 -19.12
N ALA A 111 6.72 -6.95 -18.00
CA ALA A 111 7.03 -7.49 -16.67
C ALA A 111 6.15 -8.69 -16.31
N TYR A 112 4.86 -8.63 -16.64
CA TYR A 112 3.91 -9.73 -16.43
C TYR A 112 4.35 -11.02 -17.14
N TYR A 113 4.83 -10.94 -18.39
CA TYR A 113 5.30 -12.13 -19.13
C TYR A 113 6.67 -12.63 -18.67
N GLN A 114 7.46 -11.81 -17.98
CA GLN A 114 8.75 -12.24 -17.41
C GLN A 114 8.57 -13.05 -16.11
N GLN A 115 7.43 -12.96 -15.46
CA GLN A 115 7.15 -13.77 -14.27
C GLN A 115 6.99 -15.24 -14.66
N THR A 116 7.65 -16.12 -13.89
CA THR A 116 7.62 -17.58 -14.09
C THR A 116 6.65 -18.28 -13.15
N GLU A 117 6.19 -17.59 -12.09
CA GLU A 117 5.28 -18.11 -11.08
C GLU A 117 3.80 -17.81 -11.40
N GLN A 118 2.92 -17.89 -10.41
CA GLN A 118 1.49 -17.66 -10.59
C GLN A 118 1.20 -16.29 -11.21
N ARG A 119 0.59 -16.28 -12.40
CA ARG A 119 0.20 -15.06 -13.09
C ARG A 119 -1.26 -14.75 -12.80
N PRO A 120 -1.59 -13.54 -12.34
CA PRO A 120 -2.97 -13.11 -12.21
C PRO A 120 -3.63 -12.94 -13.58
N GLY A 121 -4.95 -13.07 -13.65
CA GLY A 121 -5.68 -12.59 -14.82
C GLY A 121 -5.58 -11.06 -14.89
N VAL A 122 -5.26 -10.48 -16.05
CA VAL A 122 -5.17 -9.01 -16.21
C VAL A 122 -6.26 -8.52 -17.13
N ARG A 123 -7.00 -7.48 -16.70
CA ARG A 123 -7.93 -6.72 -17.53
C ARG A 123 -7.55 -5.25 -17.54
N ILE A 124 -7.76 -4.60 -18.68
CA ILE A 124 -7.40 -3.21 -18.90
C ILE A 124 -8.67 -2.39 -19.13
N TYR A 125 -8.79 -1.27 -18.42
CA TYR A 125 -9.91 -0.35 -18.49
C TYR A 125 -9.43 1.03 -18.91
N ASP A 126 -10.08 1.63 -19.90
CA ASP A 126 -9.79 2.99 -20.33
C ASP A 126 -10.52 3.99 -19.43
N SER A 127 -9.80 4.57 -18.46
CA SER A 127 -10.36 5.52 -17.51
C SER A 127 -10.77 6.84 -18.15
N ASN A 128 -10.18 7.22 -19.29
CA ASN A 128 -10.60 8.43 -20.02
C ASN A 128 -11.95 8.25 -20.71
N ARG A 129 -12.24 7.04 -21.20
CA ARG A 129 -13.50 6.76 -21.89
C ARG A 129 -14.66 6.50 -20.93
N LEU A 130 -14.42 5.80 -19.84
CA LEU A 130 -15.44 5.40 -18.87
C LEU A 130 -15.62 6.45 -17.75
N GLY A 131 -14.61 7.26 -17.50
CA GLY A 131 -14.44 7.98 -16.24
C GLY A 131 -13.76 7.11 -15.19
N ALA A 132 -12.87 7.70 -14.38
CA ALA A 132 -12.05 6.94 -13.42
C ALA A 132 -12.89 6.17 -12.39
N ALA A 133 -13.93 6.80 -11.83
CA ALA A 133 -14.83 6.17 -10.86
C ALA A 133 -15.58 4.98 -11.47
N ALA A 134 -16.21 5.17 -12.63
CA ALA A 134 -16.97 4.12 -13.31
C ALA A 134 -16.04 2.97 -13.76
N ALA A 135 -14.82 3.26 -14.22
CA ALA A 135 -13.84 2.25 -14.57
C ALA A 135 -13.40 1.43 -13.35
N TRP A 136 -13.24 2.07 -12.19
CA TRP A 136 -12.92 1.41 -10.94
C TRP A 136 -14.07 0.51 -10.47
N GLU A 137 -15.30 1.04 -10.45
CA GLU A 137 -16.50 0.28 -10.07
C GLU A 137 -16.72 -0.93 -10.99
N GLN A 138 -16.53 -0.77 -12.29
CA GLN A 138 -16.63 -1.86 -13.25
C GLN A 138 -15.54 -2.91 -13.00
N ALA A 139 -14.30 -2.50 -12.74
CA ALA A 139 -13.20 -3.42 -12.41
C ALA A 139 -13.52 -4.24 -11.14
N ALA A 140 -14.04 -3.58 -10.11
CA ALA A 140 -14.47 -4.23 -8.86
C ALA A 140 -15.63 -5.21 -9.10
N ALA A 141 -16.64 -4.80 -9.87
CA ALA A 141 -17.78 -5.65 -10.22
C ALA A 141 -17.36 -6.88 -11.07
N ASP A 142 -16.37 -6.72 -11.95
CA ASP A 142 -15.78 -7.82 -12.74
C ASP A 142 -14.89 -8.74 -11.87
N GLY A 143 -14.77 -8.44 -10.58
CA GLY A 143 -14.09 -9.23 -9.56
C GLY A 143 -12.57 -9.02 -9.54
N ALA A 144 -12.08 -7.84 -9.89
CA ALA A 144 -10.70 -7.50 -9.61
C ALA A 144 -10.45 -7.50 -8.10
N ASP A 145 -9.38 -8.13 -7.69
CA ASP A 145 -8.92 -8.17 -6.30
C ASP A 145 -7.71 -7.24 -6.06
N PHE A 146 -7.18 -6.64 -7.14
CA PHE A 146 -6.19 -5.59 -7.09
C PHE A 146 -6.32 -4.65 -8.31
N ILE A 147 -6.19 -3.34 -8.08
CA ILE A 147 -6.28 -2.34 -9.14
C ILE A 147 -4.97 -1.57 -9.23
N VAL A 148 -4.42 -1.43 -10.44
CA VAL A 148 -3.23 -0.62 -10.76
C VAL A 148 -3.66 0.56 -11.61
N GLY A 149 -3.38 1.75 -11.16
CA GLY A 149 -3.89 3.01 -11.71
C GLY A 149 -4.76 3.75 -10.69
N PRO A 150 -5.28 4.92 -11.02
CA PRO A 150 -5.12 5.62 -12.29
C PRO A 150 -3.75 6.31 -12.45
N LEU A 151 -3.51 6.88 -13.63
CA LEU A 151 -2.27 7.56 -13.97
C LEU A 151 -2.33 9.08 -13.78
N SER A 152 -3.47 9.72 -13.96
CA SER A 152 -3.58 11.18 -13.82
C SER A 152 -3.85 11.59 -12.37
N LYS A 153 -3.31 12.76 -11.96
CA LYS A 153 -3.53 13.29 -10.60
C LYS A 153 -4.99 13.54 -10.29
N ASP A 154 -5.73 14.07 -11.26
CA ASP A 154 -7.15 14.40 -11.11
C ASP A 154 -7.97 13.12 -10.87
N GLU A 155 -7.64 12.03 -11.57
CA GLU A 155 -8.27 10.72 -11.38
C GLU A 155 -7.91 10.09 -10.02
N VAL A 156 -6.64 10.26 -9.57
CA VAL A 156 -6.22 9.79 -8.23
C VAL A 156 -7.00 10.53 -7.14
N GLU A 157 -7.15 11.85 -7.26
CA GLU A 157 -7.93 12.64 -6.29
C GLU A 157 -9.41 12.23 -6.28
N MET A 158 -9.99 12.01 -7.45
CA MET A 158 -11.38 11.55 -7.57
C MET A 158 -11.58 10.19 -6.90
N LEU A 159 -10.66 9.24 -7.08
CA LEU A 159 -10.77 7.90 -6.52
C LEU A 159 -10.55 7.85 -5.00
N ARG A 160 -9.92 8.85 -4.40
CA ARG A 160 -9.81 8.96 -2.93
C ARG A 160 -11.16 8.93 -2.22
N SER A 161 -12.19 9.49 -2.86
CA SER A 161 -13.55 9.53 -2.31
C SER A 161 -14.39 8.30 -2.63
N VAL A 162 -14.01 7.51 -3.63
CA VAL A 162 -14.79 6.39 -4.18
C VAL A 162 -14.23 5.04 -3.76
N SER A 163 -12.93 4.95 -3.51
CA SER A 163 -12.25 3.68 -3.27
C SER A 163 -12.64 3.06 -1.93
N GLY A 164 -13.41 1.98 -1.99
CA GLY A 164 -13.74 1.12 -0.86
C GLY A 164 -13.70 -0.34 -1.28
N GLY A 165 -12.91 -1.17 -0.61
CA GLY A 165 -12.97 -2.63 -0.70
C GLY A 165 -11.98 -3.31 -1.64
N VAL A 166 -11.45 -2.69 -2.70
CA VAL A 166 -10.40 -3.25 -3.55
C VAL A 166 -9.10 -2.47 -3.40
N PRO A 167 -7.99 -3.12 -3.00
CA PRO A 167 -6.68 -2.47 -2.93
C PRO A 167 -6.29 -1.83 -4.26
N THR A 168 -5.91 -0.55 -4.22
CA THR A 168 -5.63 0.23 -5.42
C THR A 168 -4.25 0.88 -5.31
N LEU A 169 -3.37 0.60 -6.28
CA LEU A 169 -2.07 1.24 -6.44
C LEU A 169 -2.17 2.39 -7.44
N ALA A 170 -2.25 3.62 -6.96
CA ALA A 170 -2.19 4.79 -7.83
C ALA A 170 -0.80 4.93 -8.47
N LEU A 171 -0.77 5.29 -9.76
CA LEU A 171 0.47 5.49 -10.53
C LEU A 171 0.94 6.96 -10.51
N ASN A 172 0.35 7.77 -9.65
CA ASN A 172 0.74 9.15 -9.44
C ASN A 172 0.47 9.57 -7.98
N GLU A 173 1.14 10.61 -7.55
CA GLU A 173 0.97 11.18 -6.21
C GLU A 173 0.18 12.48 -6.28
N VAL A 174 -0.74 12.64 -5.34
CA VAL A 174 -1.42 13.91 -5.07
C VAL A 174 -0.82 14.45 -3.77
N PRO A 175 -0.25 15.67 -3.76
CA PRO A 175 0.28 16.26 -2.55
C PRO A 175 -0.82 16.32 -1.47
N GLN A 176 -0.47 15.90 -0.27
CA GLN A 176 -1.35 16.12 0.88
C GLN A 176 -1.32 17.61 1.18
N GLY A 177 -2.46 18.27 1.02
CA GLY A 177 -2.66 19.66 1.41
C GLY A 177 -2.75 19.79 2.94
#